data_b957e59201f007572f1f6a7cf5de7233
#
_entry.id   b957e59201f007572f1f6a7cf5de7233
#
_cell.length_a   1.000
_cell.length_b   1.000
_cell.length_c   1.000
_cell.angle_alpha   90.00
_cell.angle_beta   90.00
_cell.angle_gamma   90.00
#
_symmetry.space_group_name_H-M   'P 1'
#
loop_
_entity.id
_entity.type
_entity.pdbx_description
1 polymer ?
#
loop_
_entity_poly.entity_id
_entity_poly.type
_entity_poly.pdbx_seq_one_letter_code
_entity_poly.pdbx_strand_id
1 'polypeptide(L)'
;MKNIIFAFLGLLLFSPGAVAQLKAVPYTDGNQKLKGLQIAPKKAGKMKPGILILPAWKGIDTHSKQSAEKLSKMGYYAFVADIYGEGNYPTTTQEAGKLSSFYKSNIADYQRRIQLALDQLVKAGANPDNIVVIGYCFGGTGALEAARAGMKIQGVVSFHGG
;
A
#
# COMPACT_ATOMS: atom_id res chain seq x y z
N MET A 1 37.43 -1.66 57.61
CA MET A 1 37.26 -1.18 56.20
C MET A 1 36.37 -2.21 55.48
N LYS A 2 35.08 -1.87 55.22
CA LYS A 2 34.12 -2.79 54.59
C LYS A 2 34.01 -2.40 53.10
N ASN A 3 34.47 -3.29 52.21
CA ASN A 3 34.32 -3.12 50.76
C ASN A 3 32.89 -3.51 50.35
N ILE A 4 32.12 -2.54 49.85
CA ILE A 4 30.78 -2.77 49.26
C ILE A 4 31.01 -2.96 47.76
N ILE A 5 30.80 -4.18 47.27
CA ILE A 5 30.81 -4.52 45.85
C ILE A 5 29.43 -4.23 45.30
N PHE A 6 29.29 -3.18 44.48
CA PHE A 6 28.09 -2.92 43.71
C PHE A 6 28.03 -3.85 42.49
N ALA A 7 27.19 -4.87 42.55
CA ALA A 7 26.88 -5.71 41.40
C ALA A 7 25.92 -4.92 40.47
N PHE A 8 26.42 -4.48 39.31
CA PHE A 8 25.60 -3.88 38.25
C PHE A 8 24.88 -5.02 37.53
N LEU A 9 23.62 -5.22 37.88
CA LEU A 9 22.71 -6.16 37.17
C LEU A 9 22.27 -5.51 35.86
N GLY A 10 22.95 -5.82 34.76
CA GLY A 10 22.59 -5.35 33.43
C GLY A 10 21.24 -5.91 32.98
N LEU A 11 20.21 -5.08 33.00
CA LEU A 11 18.88 -5.40 32.48
C LEU A 11 18.96 -5.46 30.96
N LEU A 12 19.10 -6.66 30.39
CA LEU A 12 18.96 -6.91 28.95
C LEU A 12 17.51 -6.62 28.53
N LEU A 13 17.27 -5.45 28.01
CA LEU A 13 16.00 -5.10 27.36
C LEU A 13 15.87 -5.93 26.07
N PHE A 14 15.19 -7.06 26.16
CA PHE A 14 14.70 -7.78 24.99
C PHE A 14 13.68 -6.89 24.29
N SER A 15 14.10 -6.16 23.25
CA SER A 15 13.16 -5.53 22.32
C SER A 15 12.44 -6.65 21.57
N PRO A 16 11.10 -6.83 21.75
CA PRO A 16 10.36 -7.78 20.95
C PRO A 16 10.52 -7.36 19.49
N GLY A 17 11.05 -8.23 18.65
CA GLY A 17 11.23 -7.97 17.24
C GLY A 17 9.93 -7.46 16.63
N ALA A 18 9.94 -6.22 16.13
CA ALA A 18 8.76 -5.56 15.57
C ALA A 18 8.14 -6.47 14.48
N VAL A 19 6.96 -6.97 14.73
CA VAL A 19 6.19 -7.70 13.72
C VAL A 19 5.81 -6.70 12.64
N ALA A 20 6.11 -7.01 11.38
CA ALA A 20 5.62 -6.19 10.27
C ALA A 20 4.09 -6.17 10.32
N GLN A 21 3.51 -4.98 10.50
CA GLN A 21 2.06 -4.78 10.66
C GLN A 21 1.57 -3.76 9.64
N LEU A 22 0.38 -4.03 9.10
CA LEU A 22 -0.33 -3.06 8.27
C LEU A 22 -0.63 -1.79 9.08
N LYS A 23 -0.21 -0.65 8.55
CA LYS A 23 -0.44 0.68 9.15
C LYS A 23 -1.31 1.50 8.20
N ALA A 24 -2.33 2.14 8.75
CA ALA A 24 -3.13 3.11 8.00
C ALA A 24 -2.30 4.37 7.73
N VAL A 25 -2.36 4.86 6.49
CA VAL A 25 -1.66 6.07 6.05
C VAL A 25 -2.69 7.04 5.50
N PRO A 26 -2.93 8.15 6.19
CA PRO A 26 -3.77 9.21 5.67
C PRO A 26 -3.01 10.02 4.62
N TYR A 27 -3.69 10.39 3.55
CA TYR A 27 -3.23 11.33 2.53
C TYR A 27 -4.45 12.02 1.89
N THR A 28 -4.25 12.94 0.95
CA THR A 28 -5.35 13.72 0.40
C THR A 28 -5.25 13.86 -1.12
N ASP A 29 -6.40 14.03 -1.76
CA ASP A 29 -6.57 14.51 -3.12
C ASP A 29 -7.45 15.75 -3.07
N GLY A 30 -6.84 16.93 -3.07
CA GLY A 30 -7.53 18.17 -2.75
C GLY A 30 -8.20 18.09 -1.37
N ASN A 31 -9.51 18.27 -1.31
CA ASN A 31 -10.29 18.19 -0.08
C ASN A 31 -10.71 16.75 0.30
N GLN A 32 -10.54 15.78 -0.59
CA GLN A 32 -10.88 14.39 -0.32
C GLN A 32 -9.80 13.71 0.52
N LYS A 33 -10.18 13.26 1.71
CA LYS A 33 -9.32 12.43 2.56
C LYS A 33 -9.27 11.00 2.02
N LEU A 34 -8.09 10.43 2.03
CA LEU A 34 -7.78 9.06 1.61
C LEU A 34 -7.08 8.33 2.74
N LYS A 35 -7.26 7.03 2.82
CA LYS A 35 -6.62 6.19 3.84
C LYS A 35 -6.17 4.86 3.25
N GLY A 36 -4.95 4.82 2.73
CA GLY A 36 -4.31 3.58 2.29
C GLY A 36 -3.73 2.77 3.46
N LEU A 37 -3.19 1.59 3.13
CA LEU A 37 -2.51 0.74 4.09
C LEU A 37 -1.09 0.46 3.62
N GLN A 38 -0.12 0.65 4.49
CA GLN A 38 1.29 0.32 4.22
C GLN A 38 1.80 -0.81 5.10
N ILE A 39 2.76 -1.55 4.60
CA ILE A 39 3.55 -2.49 5.37
C ILE A 39 4.98 -2.52 4.81
N ALA A 40 5.96 -2.35 5.69
CA ALA A 40 7.37 -2.50 5.34
C ALA A 40 7.85 -3.92 5.63
N PRO A 41 8.80 -4.47 4.88
CA PRO A 41 9.37 -5.77 5.17
C PRO A 41 10.23 -5.71 6.43
N LYS A 42 10.28 -6.81 7.21
CA LYS A 42 11.18 -6.92 8.37
C LYS A 42 12.66 -6.79 7.98
N LYS A 43 13.03 -7.30 6.82
CA LYS A 43 14.37 -7.20 6.22
C LYS A 43 14.20 -6.71 4.80
N ALA A 44 14.51 -5.45 4.58
CA ALA A 44 14.57 -4.90 3.23
C ALA A 44 15.92 -5.23 2.59
N GLY A 45 15.90 -5.77 1.38
CA GLY A 45 17.09 -5.88 0.56
C GLY A 45 17.62 -4.50 0.13
N LYS A 46 18.85 -4.42 -0.36
CA LYS A 46 19.46 -3.16 -0.84
C LYS A 46 18.60 -2.46 -1.93
N MET A 47 17.92 -3.23 -2.76
CA MET A 47 17.07 -2.72 -3.86
C MET A 47 15.77 -2.07 -3.37
N LYS A 48 15.32 -2.34 -2.13
CA LYS A 48 14.07 -1.82 -1.54
C LYS A 48 12.87 -1.86 -2.50
N PRO A 49 12.54 -3.01 -3.11
CA PRO A 49 11.48 -3.09 -4.09
C PRO A 49 10.11 -2.78 -3.47
N GLY A 50 9.26 -2.08 -4.24
CA GLY A 50 7.92 -1.69 -3.83
C GLY A 50 6.82 -2.31 -4.68
N ILE A 51 5.71 -2.67 -4.05
CA ILE A 51 4.50 -3.12 -4.74
C ILE A 51 3.33 -2.22 -4.34
N LEU A 52 2.78 -1.51 -5.32
CA LEU A 52 1.51 -0.82 -5.17
C LEU A 52 0.38 -1.79 -5.49
N ILE A 53 -0.57 -1.96 -4.57
CA ILE A 53 -1.71 -2.86 -4.71
C ILE A 53 -2.96 -2.04 -4.94
N LEU A 54 -3.61 -2.24 -6.08
CA LEU A 54 -4.89 -1.63 -6.41
C LEU A 54 -6.00 -2.65 -6.13
N PRO A 55 -6.89 -2.37 -5.17
CA PRO A 55 -7.92 -3.31 -4.74
C PRO A 55 -9.03 -3.46 -5.77
N ALA A 56 -9.86 -4.49 -5.61
CA ALA A 56 -11.06 -4.70 -6.40
C ALA A 56 -12.13 -3.61 -6.13
N TRP A 57 -13.22 -3.66 -6.86
CA TRP A 57 -14.28 -2.65 -6.90
C TRP A 57 -14.99 -2.32 -5.57
N LYS A 58 -14.82 -3.15 -4.55
CA LYS A 58 -15.32 -2.86 -3.18
C LYS A 58 -14.32 -2.06 -2.32
N GLY A 59 -13.16 -1.68 -2.89
CA GLY A 59 -12.11 -0.97 -2.16
C GLY A 59 -11.22 -1.92 -1.36
N ILE A 60 -10.56 -1.39 -0.34
CA ILE A 60 -9.61 -2.15 0.50
C ILE A 60 -10.33 -3.26 1.25
N ASP A 61 -10.01 -4.51 0.91
CA ASP A 61 -10.64 -5.72 1.43
C ASP A 61 -9.61 -6.67 2.10
N THR A 62 -10.10 -7.82 2.57
CA THR A 62 -9.25 -8.84 3.19
C THR A 62 -8.20 -9.38 2.22
N HIS A 63 -8.55 -9.54 0.93
CA HIS A 63 -7.63 -10.06 -0.08
C HIS A 63 -6.44 -9.12 -0.31
N SER A 64 -6.70 -7.83 -0.49
CA SER A 64 -5.66 -6.82 -0.69
C SER A 64 -4.74 -6.67 0.54
N LYS A 65 -5.31 -6.77 1.76
CA LYS A 65 -4.54 -6.77 3.01
C LYS A 65 -3.62 -7.99 3.11
N GLN A 66 -4.14 -9.19 2.88
CA GLN A 66 -3.36 -10.43 2.89
C GLN A 66 -2.27 -10.44 1.80
N SER A 67 -2.56 -9.86 0.63
CA SER A 67 -1.56 -9.71 -0.44
C SER A 67 -0.40 -8.82 0.02
N ALA A 68 -0.69 -7.67 0.65
CA ALA A 68 0.34 -6.79 1.21
C ALA A 68 1.18 -7.49 2.27
N GLU A 69 0.56 -8.24 3.19
CA GLU A 69 1.27 -9.00 4.22
C GLU A 69 2.18 -10.09 3.65
N LYS A 70 1.71 -10.84 2.64
CA LYS A 70 2.51 -11.85 1.95
C LYS A 70 3.71 -11.23 1.25
N LEU A 71 3.50 -10.14 0.52
CA LEU A 71 4.56 -9.44 -0.20
C LEU A 71 5.60 -8.86 0.76
N SER A 72 5.18 -8.32 1.92
CA SER A 72 6.13 -7.81 2.90
C SER A 72 7.02 -8.91 3.50
N LYS A 73 6.48 -10.12 3.70
CA LYS A 73 7.26 -11.30 4.14
C LYS A 73 8.30 -11.72 3.10
N MET A 74 8.03 -11.45 1.81
CA MET A 74 8.94 -11.70 0.68
C MET A 74 10.00 -10.61 0.50
N GLY A 75 9.97 -9.54 1.31
CA GLY A 75 10.96 -8.47 1.26
C GLY A 75 10.53 -7.20 0.52
N TYR A 76 9.28 -7.10 0.09
CA TYR A 76 8.73 -5.94 -0.60
C TYR A 76 8.12 -4.93 0.37
N TYR A 77 8.32 -3.64 0.11
CA TYR A 77 7.45 -2.59 0.63
C TYR A 77 6.11 -2.71 -0.09
N ALA A 78 5.01 -2.77 0.64
CA ALA A 78 3.69 -2.86 0.03
C ALA A 78 2.78 -1.73 0.50
N PHE A 79 1.98 -1.21 -0.44
CA PHE A 79 0.96 -0.20 -0.17
C PHE A 79 -0.33 -0.57 -0.86
N VAL A 80 -1.44 -0.61 -0.12
CA VAL A 80 -2.77 -0.80 -0.68
C VAL A 80 -3.42 0.56 -0.86
N ALA A 81 -3.74 0.91 -2.11
CA ALA A 81 -4.30 2.20 -2.46
C ALA A 81 -5.76 2.34 -2.00
N ASP A 82 -6.10 3.51 -1.49
CA ASP A 82 -7.49 3.96 -1.35
C ASP A 82 -7.85 4.80 -2.57
N ILE A 83 -8.72 4.28 -3.44
CA ILE A 83 -9.16 4.98 -4.65
C ILE A 83 -10.39 5.85 -4.36
N TYR A 84 -11.30 5.38 -3.49
CA TYR A 84 -12.58 6.03 -3.28
C TYR A 84 -12.53 7.19 -2.29
N GLY A 85 -11.77 7.03 -1.22
CA GLY A 85 -11.62 8.02 -0.16
C GLY A 85 -12.56 7.83 1.02
N GLU A 86 -12.18 8.41 2.14
CA GLU A 86 -12.96 8.36 3.37
C GLU A 86 -14.36 8.97 3.16
N GLY A 87 -15.37 8.27 3.64
CA GLY A 87 -16.78 8.62 3.47
C GLY A 87 -17.44 8.08 2.19
N ASN A 88 -16.65 7.56 1.24
CA ASN A 88 -17.16 7.06 -0.06
C ASN A 88 -17.00 5.54 -0.23
N TYR A 89 -16.72 4.80 0.84
CA TYR A 89 -16.58 3.35 0.73
C TYR A 89 -17.93 2.69 0.43
N PRO A 90 -18.02 1.85 -0.63
CA PRO A 90 -19.28 1.22 -0.99
C PRO A 90 -19.70 0.19 0.06
N THR A 91 -20.96 0.24 0.45
CA THR A 91 -21.59 -0.71 1.38
C THR A 91 -22.39 -1.77 0.65
N THR A 92 -22.81 -1.48 -0.58
CA THR A 92 -23.59 -2.37 -1.44
C THR A 92 -22.87 -2.66 -2.75
N THR A 93 -23.27 -3.73 -3.44
CA THR A 93 -22.78 -4.07 -4.77
C THR A 93 -23.13 -2.98 -5.80
N GLN A 94 -24.30 -2.35 -5.65
CA GLN A 94 -24.73 -1.27 -6.54
C GLN A 94 -23.85 -0.04 -6.40
N GLU A 95 -23.52 0.36 -5.16
CA GLU A 95 -22.59 1.47 -4.90
C GLU A 95 -21.19 1.18 -5.43
N ALA A 96 -20.67 -0.04 -5.21
CA ALA A 96 -19.40 -0.46 -5.74
C ALA A 96 -19.35 -0.39 -7.28
N GLY A 97 -20.44 -0.82 -7.93
CA GLY A 97 -20.60 -0.70 -9.38
C GLY A 97 -20.59 0.74 -9.87
N LYS A 98 -21.31 1.64 -9.21
CA LYS A 98 -21.35 3.08 -9.55
C LYS A 98 -19.98 3.72 -9.38
N LEU A 99 -19.29 3.50 -8.26
CA LEU A 99 -17.98 4.08 -7.98
C LEU A 99 -16.91 3.56 -8.95
N SER A 100 -16.85 2.26 -9.18
CA SER A 100 -15.89 1.71 -10.13
C SER A 100 -16.13 2.18 -11.56
N SER A 101 -17.38 2.31 -11.99
CA SER A 101 -17.75 2.87 -13.29
C SER A 101 -17.38 4.34 -13.39
N PHE A 102 -17.59 5.13 -12.33
CA PHE A 102 -17.17 6.53 -12.29
C PHE A 102 -15.67 6.67 -12.58
N TYR A 103 -14.79 5.94 -11.87
CA TYR A 103 -13.34 6.03 -12.10
C TYR A 103 -12.92 5.47 -13.45
N LYS A 104 -13.58 4.42 -13.97
CA LYS A 104 -13.35 3.94 -15.34
C LYS A 104 -13.72 4.96 -16.41
N SER A 105 -14.70 5.82 -16.15
CA SER A 105 -15.11 6.89 -17.06
C SER A 105 -14.34 8.20 -16.86
N ASN A 106 -13.73 8.39 -15.68
CA ASN A 106 -12.93 9.55 -15.32
C ASN A 106 -11.47 9.16 -15.11
N ILE A 107 -10.82 8.77 -16.19
CA ILE A 107 -9.47 8.18 -16.17
C ILE A 107 -8.44 9.09 -15.51
N ALA A 108 -8.51 10.40 -15.75
CA ALA A 108 -7.58 11.36 -15.14
C ALA A 108 -7.66 11.34 -13.60
N ASP A 109 -8.87 11.25 -13.04
CA ASP A 109 -9.07 11.14 -11.59
C ASP A 109 -8.55 9.81 -11.08
N TYR A 110 -8.78 8.72 -11.82
CA TYR A 110 -8.28 7.41 -11.45
C TYR A 110 -6.74 7.38 -11.42
N GLN A 111 -6.11 7.85 -12.49
CA GLN A 111 -4.65 7.94 -12.58
C GLN A 111 -4.07 8.84 -11.48
N ARG A 112 -4.70 9.97 -11.17
CA ARG A 112 -4.28 10.85 -10.08
C ARG A 112 -4.33 10.12 -8.72
N ARG A 113 -5.40 9.36 -8.42
CA ARG A 113 -5.52 8.56 -7.19
C ARG A 113 -4.44 7.49 -7.10
N ILE A 114 -4.10 6.85 -8.21
CA ILE A 114 -3.03 5.85 -8.28
C ILE A 114 -1.67 6.51 -8.03
N GLN A 115 -1.41 7.67 -8.64
CA GLN A 115 -0.15 8.40 -8.44
C GLN A 115 0.03 8.83 -6.99
N LEU A 116 -1.02 9.37 -6.36
CA LEU A 116 -0.96 9.75 -4.94
C LEU A 116 -0.65 8.56 -4.03
N ALA A 117 -1.18 7.36 -4.32
CA ALA A 117 -0.87 6.15 -3.59
C ALA A 117 0.56 5.65 -3.86
N LEU A 118 1.05 5.78 -5.09
CA LEU A 118 2.44 5.50 -5.47
C LEU A 118 3.42 6.38 -4.67
N ASP A 119 3.11 7.65 -4.53
CA ASP A 119 3.92 8.59 -3.74
C ASP A 119 3.99 8.19 -2.26
N GLN A 120 2.89 7.63 -1.70
CA GLN A 120 2.91 7.12 -0.32
C GLN A 120 3.79 5.87 -0.20
N LEU A 121 3.80 4.98 -1.19
CA LEU A 121 4.69 3.82 -1.21
C LEU A 121 6.18 4.23 -1.21
N VAL A 122 6.53 5.25 -1.98
CA VAL A 122 7.90 5.82 -1.98
C VAL A 122 8.23 6.43 -0.62
N LYS A 123 7.31 7.23 -0.05
CA LYS A 123 7.47 7.79 1.31
C LYS A 123 7.63 6.71 2.38
N ALA A 124 7.01 5.55 2.19
CA ALA A 124 7.16 4.40 3.10
C ALA A 124 8.55 3.74 3.03
N GLY A 125 9.39 4.13 2.09
CA GLY A 125 10.78 3.69 1.95
C GLY A 125 11.08 2.78 0.75
N ALA A 126 10.12 2.54 -0.14
CA ALA A 126 10.36 1.84 -1.39
C ALA A 126 11.26 2.67 -2.31
N ASN A 127 12.15 2.00 -3.04
CA ASN A 127 12.96 2.67 -4.06
C ASN A 127 12.08 3.01 -5.26
N PRO A 128 11.97 4.30 -5.66
CA PRO A 128 11.14 4.74 -6.79
C PRO A 128 11.54 4.14 -8.13
N ASP A 129 12.75 3.59 -8.25
CA ASP A 129 13.22 2.91 -9.46
C ASP A 129 12.89 1.42 -9.49
N ASN A 130 12.28 0.86 -8.44
CA ASN A 130 11.98 -0.56 -8.30
C ASN A 130 10.54 -0.81 -7.85
N ILE A 131 9.57 -0.24 -8.51
CA ILE A 131 8.15 -0.37 -8.16
C ILE A 131 7.39 -1.11 -9.26
N VAL A 132 6.53 -2.03 -8.83
CA VAL A 132 5.53 -2.71 -9.68
C VAL A 132 4.14 -2.38 -9.14
N VAL A 133 3.17 -2.20 -10.04
CA VAL A 133 1.77 -2.03 -9.69
C VAL A 133 1.03 -3.34 -9.98
N ILE A 134 0.32 -3.87 -8.99
CA ILE A 134 -0.56 -5.01 -9.18
C ILE A 134 -2.00 -4.61 -8.89
N GLY A 135 -2.94 -5.13 -9.66
CA GLY A 135 -4.35 -4.80 -9.48
C GLY A 135 -5.28 -5.96 -9.74
N TYR A 136 -6.39 -5.99 -8.99
CA TYR A 136 -7.39 -7.05 -9.06
C TYR A 136 -8.72 -6.49 -9.57
N CYS A 137 -9.33 -7.09 -10.60
CA CYS A 137 -10.60 -6.65 -11.18
C CYS A 137 -10.56 -5.16 -11.57
N PHE A 138 -11.35 -4.30 -10.92
CA PHE A 138 -11.28 -2.85 -11.06
C PHE A 138 -9.84 -2.31 -10.88
N GLY A 139 -9.13 -2.76 -9.85
CA GLY A 139 -7.72 -2.43 -9.66
C GLY A 139 -6.81 -2.92 -10.79
N GLY A 140 -7.17 -4.03 -11.46
CA GLY A 140 -6.47 -4.51 -12.66
C GLY A 140 -6.58 -3.52 -13.83
N THR A 141 -7.76 -2.91 -14.03
CA THR A 141 -7.92 -1.76 -14.96
C THR A 141 -7.00 -0.62 -14.53
N GLY A 142 -6.95 -0.29 -13.24
CA GLY A 142 -6.07 0.77 -12.72
C GLY A 142 -4.59 0.49 -12.94
N ALA A 143 -4.15 -0.77 -12.84
CA ALA A 143 -2.77 -1.15 -13.14
C ALA A 143 -2.42 -0.87 -14.61
N LEU A 144 -3.33 -1.18 -15.54
CA LEU A 144 -3.16 -0.84 -16.96
C LEU A 144 -3.15 0.68 -17.17
N GLU A 145 -3.99 1.43 -16.46
CA GLU A 145 -4.02 2.90 -16.51
C GLU A 145 -2.74 3.53 -15.96
N ALA A 146 -2.12 2.95 -14.93
CA ALA A 146 -0.81 3.39 -14.45
C ALA A 146 0.27 3.28 -15.54
N ALA A 147 0.27 2.19 -16.30
CA ALA A 147 1.19 2.00 -17.42
C ALA A 147 0.88 2.97 -18.57
N ARG A 148 -0.40 3.15 -18.93
CA ARG A 148 -0.83 4.09 -20.01
C ARG A 148 -0.48 5.55 -19.68
N ALA A 149 -0.54 5.91 -18.39
CA ALA A 149 -0.14 7.25 -17.91
C ALA A 149 1.39 7.46 -17.90
N GLY A 150 2.20 6.45 -18.21
CA GLY A 150 3.65 6.54 -18.14
C GLY A 150 4.19 6.78 -16.72
N MET A 151 3.48 6.29 -15.69
CA MET A 151 3.96 6.42 -14.32
C MET A 151 5.34 5.78 -14.16
N LYS A 152 6.17 6.31 -13.25
CA LYS A 152 7.51 5.80 -12.99
C LYS A 152 7.45 4.46 -12.26
N ILE A 153 7.25 3.39 -13.02
CA ILE A 153 7.12 2.00 -12.53
C ILE A 153 7.87 1.05 -13.46
N GLN A 154 8.29 -0.10 -12.96
CA GLN A 154 8.99 -1.13 -13.73
C GLN A 154 8.03 -2.03 -14.51
N GLY A 155 6.79 -2.13 -14.08
CA GLY A 155 5.79 -2.95 -14.75
C GLY A 155 4.48 -2.99 -13.99
N VAL A 156 3.51 -3.65 -14.61
CA VAL A 156 2.17 -3.85 -14.05
C VAL A 156 1.74 -5.30 -14.18
N VAL A 157 0.92 -5.75 -13.22
CA VAL A 157 0.23 -7.04 -13.29
C VAL A 157 -1.27 -6.79 -13.10
N SER A 158 -2.06 -7.11 -14.11
CA SER A 158 -3.51 -7.00 -14.09
C SER A 158 -4.13 -8.38 -13.92
N PHE A 159 -4.81 -8.60 -12.79
CA PHE A 159 -5.61 -9.79 -12.58
C PHE A 159 -7.05 -9.49 -12.99
N HIS A 160 -7.49 -10.06 -14.14
CA HIS A 160 -8.82 -9.91 -14.74
C HIS A 160 -9.37 -8.46 -14.78
N GLY A 161 -8.47 -7.48 -15.02
CA GLY A 161 -8.84 -6.09 -15.32
C GLY A 161 -9.29 -5.95 -16.79
N GLY A 162 -10.28 -5.06 -17.03
CA GLY A 162 -10.79 -4.75 -18.36
C GLY A 162 -11.42 -3.35 -18.42
#